data_108f01fbf0433cfba08352eb87e89983
#
_entry.id   108f01fbf0433cfba08352eb87e89983
#
_cell.length_a   1.000
_cell.length_b   1.000
_cell.length_c   1.000
_cell.angle_alpha   90.00
_cell.angle_beta   90.00
_cell.angle_gamma   90.00
#
_symmetry.space_group_name_H-M   'P 1'
#
loop_
_entity.id
_entity.type
_entity.pdbx_description
1 polymer ?
#
loop_
_entity_poly.entity_id
_entity_poly.type
_entity_poly.pdbx_seq_one_letter_code
_entity_poly.pdbx_strand_id
1 'polypeptide(L)'
;MPGKNQVRARFFLNRSKWVGLLWLLLLIFTPATFAKEPITIKILVPAFDTKEWAIFAKQFAAKNPDLRLEPVAGPMATNLVEDLYTSSFLLGDSPYDLVYMDIVWVPKFAAAGWLMDLSEQLPPQEQKAFLSGDLDGGRYKGKLYRVPFRSDAGLLYYRADLLKQAGLKPPETFTEMVQISQTLQEQGKVKWGYLWQGKQYEGLAAMFTEILEGYGGFWIDPKTNQVGLDRPEAIEAVTFLQNTIKQKISPPGVTTYQEEESRRLFQNGEAVFLRSWPYVWAEANKPDVPMRGKIGLKPMVHAVGQQSGASQGGLGIGISATTRHPQEAWRAVQFLTSVESQRQYVLHTGVIPSRRALFTDPQLVKRYPHFPSLLPVVDRAVLRPPIPQYAQASDILQRYLSAAITNQLSPKAAMEQAARETRSLLGKKSE
;
A
#
# COMPACT_ATOMS: atom_id res chain seq x y z
N MET A 1 -94.00 31.61 16.98
CA MET A 1 -94.99 31.02 17.91
C MET A 1 -95.46 29.69 17.30
N PRO A 2 -95.78 28.68 18.07
CA PRO A 2 -95.14 28.00 19.23
C PRO A 2 -94.82 26.53 18.82
N GLY A 3 -94.22 25.67 19.52
CA GLY A 3 -94.42 25.18 20.83
C GLY A 3 -93.43 24.09 21.21
N LYS A 4 -93.13 24.02 22.50
CA LYS A 4 -92.34 23.05 23.26
C LYS A 4 -92.90 21.62 23.20
N ASN A 5 -92.10 20.60 23.19
CA ASN A 5 -92.29 19.45 24.03
C ASN A 5 -90.93 18.76 24.38
N GLN A 6 -90.71 18.66 25.69
CA GLN A 6 -89.59 17.92 26.33
C GLN A 6 -89.98 16.43 26.41
N VAL A 7 -89.07 15.55 26.04
CA VAL A 7 -89.07 14.16 26.47
C VAL A 7 -87.76 13.86 27.16
N ARG A 8 -87.81 13.61 28.49
CA ARG A 8 -86.73 13.13 29.34
C ARG A 8 -86.50 11.65 29.07
N ALA A 9 -85.34 11.29 28.53
CA ALA A 9 -84.85 9.91 28.55
C ALA A 9 -83.83 9.74 29.67
N ARG A 10 -84.11 8.83 30.62
CA ARG A 10 -83.20 8.42 31.69
C ARG A 10 -82.17 7.46 31.12
N PHE A 11 -80.91 7.79 31.06
CA PHE A 11 -79.83 6.85 30.79
C PHE A 11 -79.34 6.22 32.08
N PHE A 12 -79.59 4.91 32.22
CA PHE A 12 -78.89 4.07 33.21
C PHE A 12 -77.51 3.70 32.65
N LEU A 13 -76.43 4.28 33.19
CA LEU A 13 -75.07 3.93 32.92
C LEU A 13 -74.71 2.64 33.68
N ASN A 14 -74.54 1.56 32.95
CA ASN A 14 -74.07 0.29 33.50
C ASN A 14 -72.55 0.35 33.72
N ARG A 15 -72.13 0.49 35.00
CA ARG A 15 -70.77 0.72 35.47
C ARG A 15 -69.81 -0.49 35.36
N SER A 16 -70.25 -1.62 34.82
CA SER A 16 -69.48 -2.87 34.89
C SER A 16 -68.67 -3.21 33.61
N LYS A 17 -68.65 -2.38 32.55
CA LYS A 17 -67.92 -2.66 31.29
C LYS A 17 -66.65 -1.83 31.10
N TRP A 18 -66.31 -0.95 31.97
CA TRP A 18 -65.14 -0.08 31.82
C TRP A 18 -63.86 -0.55 32.55
N VAL A 19 -63.97 -1.55 33.45
CA VAL A 19 -62.83 -2.10 34.19
C VAL A 19 -62.01 -3.06 33.34
N GLY A 20 -62.62 -3.70 32.32
CA GLY A 20 -61.93 -4.64 31.42
C GLY A 20 -61.06 -3.97 30.33
N LEU A 21 -61.36 -2.70 29.96
CA LEU A 21 -60.65 -1.97 28.90
C LEU A 21 -59.37 -1.29 29.40
N LEU A 22 -59.25 -1.00 30.69
CA LEU A 22 -58.03 -0.41 31.26
C LEU A 22 -56.90 -1.43 31.47
N TRP A 23 -57.20 -2.72 31.58
CA TRP A 23 -56.21 -3.81 31.69
C TRP A 23 -55.64 -4.27 30.35
N LEU A 24 -56.32 -4.02 29.23
CA LEU A 24 -55.79 -4.33 27.90
C LEU A 24 -54.85 -3.29 27.33
N LEU A 25 -54.82 -2.07 27.85
CA LEU A 25 -53.92 -0.99 27.43
C LEU A 25 -52.57 -0.95 28.18
N LEU A 26 -52.40 -1.78 29.21
CA LEU A 26 -51.17 -1.85 29.99
C LEU A 26 -50.19 -2.94 29.49
N LEU A 27 -50.51 -3.69 28.46
CA LEU A 27 -49.70 -4.81 27.94
C LEU A 27 -48.98 -4.53 26.60
N ILE A 28 -49.04 -3.28 26.09
CA ILE A 28 -48.39 -2.93 24.79
C ILE A 28 -47.27 -1.88 24.96
N PHE A 29 -46.89 -1.53 26.16
CA PHE A 29 -45.60 -0.84 26.32
C PHE A 29 -44.49 -1.85 26.64
N THR A 30 -44.15 -2.72 25.68
CA THR A 30 -42.78 -3.20 25.61
C THR A 30 -41.91 -1.94 25.39
N PRO A 31 -40.95 -1.60 26.27
CA PRO A 31 -40.01 -0.56 25.92
C PRO A 31 -39.35 -0.99 24.63
N ALA A 32 -39.59 -0.24 23.57
CA ALA A 32 -38.76 -0.33 22.39
C ALA A 32 -37.34 -0.10 22.92
N THR A 33 -36.57 -1.17 23.06
CA THR A 33 -35.13 -1.08 23.25
C THR A 33 -34.63 -0.35 22.02
N PHE A 34 -34.44 0.96 22.13
CA PHE A 34 -33.71 1.72 21.12
C PHE A 34 -32.35 1.03 21.03
N ALA A 35 -32.18 0.19 20.02
CA ALA A 35 -30.87 -0.34 19.71
C ALA A 35 -29.95 0.87 19.53
N LYS A 36 -28.96 0.96 20.40
CA LYS A 36 -27.96 2.04 20.33
C LYS A 36 -27.38 2.01 18.92
N GLU A 37 -27.39 3.13 18.22
CA GLU A 37 -26.79 3.19 16.88
C GLU A 37 -25.32 2.70 16.96
N PRO A 38 -24.89 1.90 16.00
CA PRO A 38 -23.53 1.38 16.00
C PRO A 38 -22.52 2.53 15.88
N ILE A 39 -21.45 2.46 16.68
CA ILE A 39 -20.33 3.42 16.59
C ILE A 39 -19.67 3.23 15.22
N THR A 40 -19.52 4.34 14.48
CA THR A 40 -18.90 4.33 13.16
C THR A 40 -17.41 4.66 13.27
N ILE A 41 -16.58 3.77 12.75
CA ILE A 41 -15.12 3.92 12.63
C ILE A 41 -14.79 4.24 11.18
N LYS A 42 -14.24 5.43 10.93
CA LYS A 42 -13.94 5.93 9.58
C LYS A 42 -12.48 5.75 9.20
N ILE A 43 -12.27 5.40 7.93
CA ILE A 43 -10.94 5.23 7.34
C ILE A 43 -10.92 5.75 5.90
N LEU A 44 -9.93 6.57 5.55
CA LEU A 44 -9.71 6.99 4.16
C LEU A 44 -8.89 5.92 3.43
N VAL A 45 -9.36 5.47 2.27
CA VAL A 45 -8.72 4.42 1.48
C VAL A 45 -8.52 4.88 0.03
N PRO A 46 -7.44 4.46 -0.66
CA PRO A 46 -7.28 4.75 -2.08
C PRO A 46 -8.46 4.20 -2.90
N ALA A 47 -8.82 4.91 -3.98
CA ALA A 47 -9.98 4.55 -4.80
C ALA A 47 -9.88 3.13 -5.40
N PHE A 48 -8.66 2.63 -5.66
CA PHE A 48 -8.45 1.28 -6.19
C PHE A 48 -8.80 0.16 -5.20
N ASP A 49 -8.83 0.44 -3.89
CA ASP A 49 -9.11 -0.53 -2.83
C ASP A 49 -10.58 -0.53 -2.37
N THR A 50 -11.41 0.40 -2.84
CA THR A 50 -12.77 0.62 -2.29
C THR A 50 -13.68 -0.60 -2.32
N LYS A 51 -13.55 -1.47 -3.33
CA LYS A 51 -14.37 -2.69 -3.45
C LYS A 51 -14.06 -3.69 -2.33
N GLU A 52 -12.79 -3.92 -2.07
CA GLU A 52 -12.28 -4.83 -1.05
C GLU A 52 -12.63 -4.31 0.35
N TRP A 53 -12.50 -3.01 0.55
CA TRP A 53 -12.87 -2.37 1.82
C TRP A 53 -14.37 -2.41 2.09
N ALA A 54 -15.23 -2.34 1.06
CA ALA A 54 -16.67 -2.54 1.22
C ALA A 54 -17.02 -3.96 1.69
N ILE A 55 -16.27 -4.98 1.22
CA ILE A 55 -16.41 -6.36 1.70
C ILE A 55 -16.01 -6.45 3.18
N PHE A 56 -14.89 -5.86 3.56
CA PHE A 56 -14.44 -5.83 4.96
C PHE A 56 -15.43 -5.11 5.87
N ALA A 57 -15.97 -3.98 5.44
CA ALA A 57 -16.99 -3.24 6.21
C ALA A 57 -18.20 -4.12 6.53
N LYS A 58 -18.70 -4.87 5.54
CA LYS A 58 -19.81 -5.81 5.72
C LYS A 58 -19.46 -6.96 6.69
N GLN A 59 -18.27 -7.54 6.54
CA GLN A 59 -17.81 -8.64 7.40
C GLN A 59 -17.53 -8.18 8.84
N PHE A 60 -16.99 -6.97 9.00
CA PHE A 60 -16.76 -6.38 10.30
C PHE A 60 -18.05 -6.15 11.06
N ALA A 61 -19.06 -5.55 10.42
CA ALA A 61 -20.39 -5.34 11.01
C ALA A 61 -21.08 -6.66 11.41
N ALA A 62 -20.92 -7.72 10.61
CA ALA A 62 -21.47 -9.04 10.93
C ALA A 62 -20.86 -9.65 12.20
N LYS A 63 -19.58 -9.37 12.50
CA LYS A 63 -18.87 -9.84 13.70
C LYS A 63 -18.96 -8.87 14.88
N ASN A 64 -19.30 -7.61 14.63
CA ASN A 64 -19.36 -6.53 15.62
C ASN A 64 -20.65 -5.71 15.39
N PRO A 65 -21.80 -6.19 15.86
CA PRO A 65 -23.09 -5.54 15.57
C PRO A 65 -23.21 -4.14 16.22
N ASP A 66 -22.38 -3.82 17.20
CA ASP A 66 -22.24 -2.54 17.88
C ASP A 66 -21.35 -1.54 17.13
N LEU A 67 -20.67 -1.98 16.06
CA LEU A 67 -19.71 -1.17 15.29
C LEU A 67 -20.01 -1.18 13.80
N ARG A 68 -19.63 -0.08 13.15
CA ARG A 68 -19.65 0.06 11.69
C ARG A 68 -18.27 0.54 11.23
N LEU A 69 -17.70 -0.12 10.24
CA LEU A 69 -16.52 0.36 9.52
C LEU A 69 -16.98 1.13 8.27
N GLU A 70 -16.53 2.37 8.12
CA GLU A 70 -16.89 3.25 7.01
C GLU A 70 -15.62 3.61 6.20
N PRO A 71 -15.33 2.90 5.12
CA PRO A 71 -14.27 3.29 4.19
C PRO A 71 -14.72 4.49 3.36
N VAL A 72 -13.93 5.55 3.41
CA VAL A 72 -14.11 6.78 2.60
C VAL A 72 -13.17 6.69 1.40
N ALA A 73 -13.71 6.83 0.20
CA ALA A 73 -12.92 6.78 -1.03
C ALA A 73 -12.05 8.05 -1.16
N GLY A 74 -10.75 7.86 -1.31
CA GLY A 74 -9.76 8.88 -1.56
C GLY A 74 -9.27 8.89 -3.02
N PRO A 75 -8.21 9.67 -3.31
CA PRO A 75 -7.54 9.67 -4.61
C PRO A 75 -6.94 8.30 -4.97
N MET A 76 -6.61 8.13 -6.27
CA MET A 76 -5.89 6.93 -6.76
C MET A 76 -4.43 6.89 -6.27
N ALA A 77 -3.75 8.02 -6.28
CA ALA A 77 -2.34 8.12 -5.90
C ALA A 77 -2.17 8.20 -4.39
N THR A 78 -1.30 7.37 -3.84
CA THR A 78 -1.08 7.26 -2.38
C THR A 78 -0.55 8.55 -1.76
N ASN A 79 0.32 9.29 -2.45
CA ASN A 79 0.80 10.60 -1.98
C ASN A 79 -0.34 11.63 -1.81
N LEU A 80 -1.35 11.61 -2.68
CA LEU A 80 -2.53 12.48 -2.52
C LEU A 80 -3.41 12.04 -1.34
N VAL A 81 -3.43 10.75 -1.01
CA VAL A 81 -4.08 10.24 0.21
C VAL A 81 -3.32 10.74 1.45
N GLU A 82 -1.97 10.74 1.42
CA GLU A 82 -1.13 11.32 2.48
C GLU A 82 -1.46 12.79 2.71
N ASP A 83 -1.59 13.57 1.63
CA ASP A 83 -1.90 14.99 1.71
C ASP A 83 -3.27 15.25 2.38
N LEU A 84 -4.28 14.42 2.08
CA LEU A 84 -5.60 14.51 2.72
C LEU A 84 -5.54 14.20 4.22
N TYR A 85 -4.83 13.14 4.62
CA TYR A 85 -4.60 12.86 6.03
C TYR A 85 -3.82 13.99 6.72
N THR A 86 -2.74 14.45 6.09
CA THR A 86 -1.93 15.57 6.60
C THR A 86 -2.79 16.82 6.82
N SER A 87 -3.60 17.18 5.83
CA SER A 87 -4.49 18.34 5.92
C SER A 87 -5.52 18.19 7.04
N SER A 88 -6.11 17.00 7.19
CA SER A 88 -7.08 16.73 8.26
C SER A 88 -6.46 16.85 9.65
N PHE A 89 -5.23 16.36 9.82
CA PHE A 89 -4.50 16.45 11.09
C PHE A 89 -4.08 17.89 11.43
N LEU A 90 -3.69 18.67 10.42
CA LEU A 90 -3.33 20.08 10.63
C LEU A 90 -4.54 20.93 11.06
N LEU A 91 -5.76 20.54 10.68
CA LEU A 91 -6.99 21.16 11.15
C LEU A 91 -7.34 20.82 12.61
N GLY A 92 -6.64 19.87 13.23
CA GLY A 92 -6.76 19.52 14.65
C GLY A 92 -7.92 18.58 15.02
N ASP A 93 -8.82 18.26 14.10
CA ASP A 93 -9.94 17.32 14.30
C ASP A 93 -10.11 16.48 13.02
N SER A 94 -9.30 15.43 12.91
CA SER A 94 -9.37 14.52 11.78
C SER A 94 -10.71 13.77 11.77
N PRO A 95 -11.44 13.73 10.64
CA PRO A 95 -12.68 12.98 10.52
C PRO A 95 -12.46 11.45 10.46
N TYR A 96 -11.20 11.01 10.46
CA TYR A 96 -10.82 9.60 10.34
C TYR A 96 -10.32 9.07 11.67
N ASP A 97 -10.85 7.91 12.09
CA ASP A 97 -10.42 7.19 13.29
C ASP A 97 -9.20 6.31 13.00
N LEU A 98 -9.16 5.73 11.80
CA LEU A 98 -8.05 4.91 11.32
C LEU A 98 -7.31 5.60 10.19
N VAL A 99 -6.02 5.29 10.12
CA VAL A 99 -5.12 5.79 9.06
C VAL A 99 -4.57 4.60 8.29
N TYR A 100 -5.02 4.43 7.04
CA TYR A 100 -4.49 3.43 6.11
C TYR A 100 -3.29 4.05 5.39
N MET A 101 -2.09 3.72 5.86
CA MET A 101 -0.88 4.45 5.51
C MET A 101 0.20 3.59 4.87
N ASP A 102 0.93 4.19 3.94
CA ASP A 102 2.20 3.66 3.44
C ASP A 102 3.23 3.64 4.57
N ILE A 103 4.15 2.69 4.49
CA ILE A 103 5.22 2.49 5.47
C ILE A 103 6.08 3.76 5.67
N VAL A 104 6.25 4.57 4.63
CA VAL A 104 7.09 5.78 4.67
C VAL A 104 6.45 6.99 5.36
N TRP A 105 5.14 6.96 5.63
CA TRP A 105 4.46 8.07 6.34
C TRP A 105 4.61 7.99 7.86
N VAL A 106 4.90 6.79 8.38
CA VAL A 106 4.95 6.53 9.82
C VAL A 106 5.86 7.49 10.58
N PRO A 107 7.11 7.77 10.15
CA PRO A 107 7.97 8.70 10.87
C PRO A 107 7.42 10.12 10.94
N LYS A 108 6.84 10.64 9.85
CA LYS A 108 6.23 11.98 9.79
C LYS A 108 5.03 12.07 10.73
N PHE A 109 4.09 11.14 10.61
CA PHE A 109 2.84 11.18 11.36
C PHE A 109 3.06 10.93 12.85
N ALA A 110 3.97 10.01 13.21
CA ALA A 110 4.35 9.75 14.59
C ALA A 110 5.11 10.93 15.22
N ALA A 111 6.06 11.55 14.49
CA ALA A 111 6.79 12.71 14.96
C ALA A 111 5.88 13.93 15.22
N ALA A 112 4.84 14.09 14.40
CA ALA A 112 3.84 15.15 14.55
C ALA A 112 2.81 14.87 15.66
N GLY A 113 2.82 13.67 16.27
CA GLY A 113 1.85 13.29 17.31
C GLY A 113 0.45 12.98 16.78
N TRP A 114 0.30 12.66 15.50
CA TRP A 114 -0.99 12.39 14.86
C TRP A 114 -1.49 10.96 15.00
N LEU A 115 -0.63 10.06 15.48
CA LEU A 115 -0.94 8.64 15.67
C LEU A 115 -0.85 8.23 17.14
N MET A 116 -1.70 7.29 17.53
CA MET A 116 -1.61 6.64 18.84
C MET A 116 -0.44 5.64 18.87
N ASP A 117 0.25 5.56 20.02
CA ASP A 117 1.22 4.51 20.30
C ASP A 117 0.49 3.17 20.52
N LEU A 118 0.79 2.19 19.69
CA LEU A 118 0.18 0.85 19.71
C LEU A 118 1.10 -0.20 20.32
N SER A 119 2.22 0.19 20.95
CA SER A 119 3.24 -0.74 21.45
C SER A 119 2.68 -1.72 22.48
N GLU A 120 1.78 -1.26 23.35
CA GLU A 120 1.13 -2.09 24.39
C GLU A 120 -0.07 -2.87 23.84
N GLN A 121 -0.66 -2.42 22.73
CA GLN A 121 -1.85 -3.02 22.13
C GLN A 121 -1.53 -4.30 21.35
N LEU A 122 -0.32 -4.40 20.77
CA LEU A 122 0.12 -5.56 20.00
C LEU A 122 1.18 -6.35 20.80
N PRO A 123 0.81 -7.47 21.46
CA PRO A 123 1.73 -8.24 22.29
C PRO A 123 2.93 -8.79 21.50
N PRO A 124 4.11 -8.98 22.11
CA PRO A 124 5.31 -9.46 21.42
C PRO A 124 5.12 -10.79 20.66
N GLN A 125 4.26 -11.67 21.16
CA GLN A 125 3.95 -12.93 20.48
C GLN A 125 3.21 -12.69 19.16
N GLU A 126 2.27 -11.74 19.13
CA GLU A 126 1.52 -11.36 17.94
C GLU A 126 2.41 -10.60 16.94
N GLN A 127 3.35 -9.78 17.44
CA GLN A 127 4.33 -9.08 16.60
C GLN A 127 5.17 -10.06 15.76
N LYS A 128 5.58 -11.20 16.32
CA LYS A 128 6.36 -12.24 15.62
C LYS A 128 5.61 -12.89 14.45
N ALA A 129 4.29 -12.79 14.41
CA ALA A 129 3.48 -13.33 13.33
C ALA A 129 3.57 -12.51 12.03
N PHE A 130 4.04 -11.27 12.11
CA PHE A 130 4.24 -10.39 10.96
C PHE A 130 5.65 -10.52 10.38
N LEU A 131 5.83 -10.08 9.15
CA LEU A 131 7.15 -9.87 8.55
C LEU A 131 7.89 -8.79 9.35
N SER A 132 9.18 -9.03 9.64
CA SER A 132 9.98 -8.12 10.47
C SER A 132 10.10 -6.73 9.83
N GLY A 133 10.41 -6.65 8.53
CA GLY A 133 10.53 -5.38 7.82
C GLY A 133 9.24 -4.55 7.83
N ASP A 134 8.08 -5.21 7.66
CA ASP A 134 6.78 -4.53 7.76
C ASP A 134 6.49 -3.96 9.15
N LEU A 135 6.85 -4.74 10.18
CA LEU A 135 6.65 -4.33 11.56
C LEU A 135 7.61 -3.21 11.96
N ASP A 136 8.88 -3.31 11.56
CA ASP A 136 9.91 -2.29 11.83
C ASP A 136 9.59 -0.98 11.13
N GLY A 137 9.08 -1.03 9.90
CA GLY A 137 8.57 0.15 9.20
C GLY A 137 7.28 0.75 9.82
N GLY A 138 6.65 0.04 10.75
CA GLY A 138 5.56 0.56 11.58
C GLY A 138 6.03 1.31 12.82
N ARG A 139 7.36 1.41 13.04
CA ARG A 139 7.96 2.00 14.26
C ARG A 139 8.56 3.37 14.01
N TYR A 140 8.51 4.18 15.04
CA TYR A 140 9.25 5.41 15.14
C TYR A 140 9.80 5.60 16.57
N LYS A 141 11.10 5.84 16.71
CA LYS A 141 11.79 5.95 18.02
C LYS A 141 11.43 4.79 18.97
N GLY A 142 11.41 3.57 18.47
CA GLY A 142 11.15 2.34 19.23
C GLY A 142 9.66 2.04 19.51
N LYS A 143 8.76 2.97 19.30
CA LYS A 143 7.32 2.80 19.51
C LYS A 143 6.62 2.37 18.22
N LEU A 144 5.54 1.58 18.35
CA LEU A 144 4.74 1.09 17.25
C LEU A 144 3.55 2.02 16.98
N TYR A 145 3.38 2.46 15.74
CA TYR A 145 2.30 3.37 15.31
C TYR A 145 1.43 2.82 14.17
N ARG A 146 1.88 1.72 13.55
CA ARG A 146 1.22 1.08 12.42
C ARG A 146 1.28 -0.43 12.55
N VAL A 147 0.12 -1.11 12.49
CA VAL A 147 0.06 -2.57 12.37
C VAL A 147 0.03 -2.94 10.89
N PRO A 148 0.91 -3.83 10.42
CA PRO A 148 0.97 -4.20 9.01
C PRO A 148 -0.33 -4.88 8.54
N PHE A 149 -0.83 -4.49 7.35
CA PHE A 149 -2.01 -5.09 6.73
C PHE A 149 -1.63 -5.89 5.47
N ARG A 150 -0.86 -5.29 4.57
CA ARG A 150 -0.25 -5.95 3.43
C ARG A 150 1.20 -5.54 3.26
N SER A 151 2.01 -6.43 2.73
CA SER A 151 3.39 -6.16 2.36
C SER A 151 3.52 -5.91 0.87
N ASP A 152 4.61 -5.29 0.45
CA ASP A 152 5.03 -5.16 -0.94
C ASP A 152 6.56 -5.18 -1.02
N ALA A 153 7.06 -5.70 -2.14
CA ALA A 153 8.48 -5.63 -2.50
C ALA A 153 8.60 -5.53 -4.02
N GLY A 154 9.54 -4.76 -4.52
CA GLY A 154 9.77 -4.68 -5.95
C GLY A 154 10.30 -5.99 -6.52
N LEU A 155 9.78 -6.37 -7.69
CA LEU A 155 10.07 -7.63 -8.36
C LEU A 155 10.35 -7.41 -9.84
N LEU A 156 11.18 -8.30 -10.43
CA LEU A 156 11.35 -8.40 -11.87
C LEU A 156 10.38 -9.45 -12.44
N TYR A 157 9.45 -9.01 -13.27
CA TYR A 157 8.64 -9.87 -14.12
C TYR A 157 9.34 -10.08 -15.46
N TYR A 158 9.20 -11.28 -16.04
CA TYR A 158 9.81 -11.60 -17.31
C TYR A 158 8.93 -12.51 -18.16
N ARG A 159 9.12 -12.48 -19.46
CA ARG A 159 8.49 -13.37 -20.45
C ARG A 159 9.14 -14.75 -20.40
N ALA A 160 8.63 -15.62 -19.54
CA ALA A 160 9.13 -16.98 -19.36
C ALA A 160 9.05 -17.83 -20.65
N ASP A 161 8.00 -17.60 -21.43
CA ASP A 161 7.80 -18.24 -22.71
C ASP A 161 8.89 -17.86 -23.74
N LEU A 162 9.23 -16.56 -23.85
CA LEU A 162 10.26 -16.08 -24.79
C LEU A 162 11.67 -16.54 -24.39
N LEU A 163 11.99 -16.45 -23.09
CA LEU A 163 13.28 -16.91 -22.58
C LEU A 163 13.45 -18.42 -22.85
N LYS A 164 12.41 -19.22 -22.58
CA LYS A 164 12.43 -20.67 -22.86
C LYS A 164 12.60 -20.96 -24.34
N GLN A 165 11.89 -20.26 -25.24
CA GLN A 165 12.02 -20.42 -26.68
C GLN A 165 13.43 -20.08 -27.18
N ALA A 166 14.07 -19.07 -26.57
CA ALA A 166 15.43 -18.67 -26.95
C ALA A 166 16.54 -19.47 -26.24
N GLY A 167 16.19 -20.43 -25.36
CA GLY A 167 17.18 -21.18 -24.59
C GLY A 167 17.89 -20.35 -23.51
N LEU A 168 17.28 -19.20 -23.10
CA LEU A 168 17.87 -18.27 -22.16
C LEU A 168 17.32 -18.50 -20.74
N LYS A 169 18.16 -18.24 -19.75
CA LYS A 169 17.77 -18.21 -18.33
C LYS A 169 17.30 -16.80 -17.94
N PRO A 170 16.46 -16.65 -16.90
CA PRO A 170 16.18 -15.34 -16.33
C PRO A 170 17.47 -14.67 -15.84
N PRO A 171 17.65 -13.34 -16.07
CA PRO A 171 18.89 -12.64 -15.75
C PRO A 171 19.09 -12.51 -14.23
N GLU A 172 20.34 -12.61 -13.78
CA GLU A 172 20.73 -12.28 -12.39
C GLU A 172 21.30 -10.86 -12.31
N THR A 173 21.92 -10.38 -13.38
CA THR A 173 22.59 -9.08 -13.40
C THR A 173 21.95 -8.07 -14.33
N PHE A 174 22.19 -6.76 -14.10
CA PHE A 174 21.78 -5.69 -15.01
C PHE A 174 22.35 -5.91 -16.41
N THR A 175 23.59 -6.37 -16.52
CA THR A 175 24.23 -6.65 -17.81
C THR A 175 23.52 -7.78 -18.57
N GLU A 176 23.23 -8.90 -17.90
CA GLU A 176 22.48 -10.01 -18.52
C GLU A 176 21.08 -9.56 -18.96
N MET A 177 20.39 -8.74 -18.15
CA MET A 177 19.07 -8.22 -18.51
C MET A 177 19.12 -7.38 -19.78
N VAL A 178 20.14 -6.51 -19.92
CA VAL A 178 20.35 -5.71 -21.13
C VAL A 178 20.64 -6.60 -22.34
N GLN A 179 21.55 -7.58 -22.21
CA GLN A 179 21.92 -8.50 -23.29
C GLN A 179 20.72 -9.33 -23.80
N ILE A 180 19.94 -9.89 -22.87
CA ILE A 180 18.71 -10.64 -23.20
C ILE A 180 17.70 -9.72 -23.88
N SER A 181 17.54 -8.50 -23.42
CA SER A 181 16.66 -7.50 -24.03
C SER A 181 17.04 -7.24 -25.46
N GLN A 182 18.31 -6.93 -25.74
CA GLN A 182 18.83 -6.68 -27.07
C GLN A 182 18.62 -7.88 -28.00
N THR A 183 19.00 -9.07 -27.53
CA THR A 183 18.82 -10.32 -28.31
C THR A 183 17.36 -10.53 -28.73
N LEU A 184 16.40 -10.37 -27.84
CA LEU A 184 14.99 -10.59 -28.16
C LEU A 184 14.38 -9.45 -29.00
N GLN A 185 14.87 -8.22 -28.84
CA GLN A 185 14.50 -7.10 -29.72
C GLN A 185 15.02 -7.29 -31.15
N GLU A 186 16.30 -7.68 -31.33
CA GLU A 186 16.92 -7.97 -32.64
C GLU A 186 16.22 -9.11 -33.38
N GLN A 187 15.72 -10.10 -32.62
CA GLN A 187 14.91 -11.21 -33.18
C GLN A 187 13.45 -10.79 -33.48
N GLY A 188 13.07 -9.54 -33.25
CA GLY A 188 11.71 -9.05 -33.47
C GLY A 188 10.65 -9.68 -32.56
N LYS A 189 11.05 -10.28 -31.43
CA LYS A 189 10.12 -10.93 -30.49
C LYS A 189 9.35 -9.93 -29.64
N VAL A 190 9.95 -8.79 -29.37
CA VAL A 190 9.37 -7.71 -28.56
C VAL A 190 9.84 -6.35 -29.09
N LYS A 191 9.08 -5.32 -28.78
CA LYS A 191 9.46 -3.94 -29.10
C LYS A 191 10.43 -3.37 -28.08
N TRP A 192 10.25 -3.71 -26.77
CA TRP A 192 11.02 -3.18 -25.67
C TRP A 192 11.66 -4.28 -24.83
N GLY A 193 12.80 -3.97 -24.26
CA GLY A 193 13.51 -4.88 -23.34
C GLY A 193 12.98 -4.76 -21.91
N TYR A 194 12.91 -3.53 -21.37
CA TYR A 194 12.64 -3.29 -19.95
C TYR A 194 11.69 -2.12 -19.72
N LEU A 195 10.67 -2.34 -18.88
CA LEU A 195 9.69 -1.36 -18.46
C LEU A 195 9.80 -1.11 -16.94
N TRP A 196 9.68 0.16 -16.56
CA TRP A 196 9.79 0.62 -15.19
C TRP A 196 9.03 1.93 -14.98
N GLN A 197 8.92 2.43 -13.72
CA GLN A 197 8.17 3.61 -13.33
C GLN A 197 9.09 4.84 -13.37
N GLY A 198 9.06 5.59 -14.45
CA GLY A 198 9.96 6.73 -14.68
C GLY A 198 9.35 8.11 -14.53
N LYS A 199 8.04 8.23 -14.30
CA LYS A 199 7.39 9.50 -14.00
C LYS A 199 7.93 10.07 -12.68
N GLN A 200 8.01 11.39 -12.57
CA GLN A 200 8.36 12.07 -11.32
C GLN A 200 7.22 11.92 -10.30
N TYR A 201 7.30 10.94 -9.41
CA TYR A 201 6.40 10.64 -8.31
C TYR A 201 7.06 9.62 -7.36
N GLU A 202 6.43 9.25 -6.26
CA GLU A 202 7.00 8.34 -5.25
C GLU A 202 7.46 6.99 -5.82
N GLY A 203 6.77 6.44 -6.81
CA GLY A 203 7.17 5.18 -7.45
C GLY A 203 8.55 5.23 -8.12
N LEU A 204 8.99 6.40 -8.61
CA LEU A 204 10.35 6.60 -9.12
C LEU A 204 11.39 6.47 -8.01
N ALA A 205 11.15 7.08 -6.85
CA ALA A 205 12.05 7.00 -5.69
C ALA A 205 12.12 5.57 -5.14
N ALA A 206 10.98 4.88 -5.03
CA ALA A 206 10.91 3.49 -4.59
C ALA A 206 11.66 2.55 -5.55
N MET A 207 11.40 2.65 -6.86
CA MET A 207 12.09 1.85 -7.88
C MET A 207 13.59 2.14 -7.92
N PHE A 208 13.99 3.42 -7.82
CA PHE A 208 15.40 3.78 -7.80
C PHE A 208 16.14 3.22 -6.57
N THR A 209 15.49 3.16 -5.39
CA THR A 209 16.07 2.52 -4.20
C THR A 209 16.48 1.07 -4.49
N GLU A 210 15.69 0.33 -5.26
CA GLU A 210 16.01 -1.06 -5.64
C GLU A 210 17.23 -1.16 -6.55
N ILE A 211 17.31 -0.26 -7.53
CA ILE A 211 18.47 -0.21 -8.44
C ILE A 211 19.73 0.21 -7.68
N LEU A 212 19.61 1.23 -6.82
CA LEU A 212 20.71 1.72 -5.99
C LEU A 212 21.27 0.63 -5.08
N GLU A 213 20.40 -0.09 -4.36
CA GLU A 213 20.79 -1.25 -3.54
C GLU A 213 21.42 -2.36 -4.40
N GLY A 214 20.86 -2.60 -5.59
CA GLY A 214 21.40 -3.55 -6.55
C GLY A 214 22.81 -3.22 -7.05
N TYR A 215 23.24 -1.96 -6.93
CA TYR A 215 24.64 -1.51 -7.15
C TYR A 215 25.45 -1.49 -5.86
N GLY A 216 24.88 -1.85 -4.70
CA GLY A 216 25.54 -1.81 -3.39
C GLY A 216 25.58 -0.42 -2.76
N GLY A 217 24.78 0.52 -3.27
CA GLY A 217 24.64 1.87 -2.73
C GLY A 217 23.52 1.99 -1.71
N PHE A 218 23.37 3.18 -1.14
CA PHE A 218 22.27 3.51 -0.22
C PHE A 218 21.86 4.97 -0.38
N TRP A 219 20.61 5.28 -0.05
CA TRP A 219 20.10 6.65 -0.09
C TRP A 219 20.49 7.45 1.16
N ILE A 220 19.92 7.09 2.31
CA ILE A 220 20.25 7.64 3.64
C ILE A 220 20.45 6.47 4.58
N ASP A 221 21.63 6.35 5.17
CA ASP A 221 21.90 5.32 6.17
C ASP A 221 21.06 5.59 7.44
N PRO A 222 20.22 4.65 7.88
CA PRO A 222 19.29 4.88 8.98
C PRO A 222 19.95 5.02 10.36
N LYS A 223 21.20 4.59 10.50
CA LYS A 223 21.95 4.65 11.77
C LYS A 223 22.78 5.93 11.90
N THR A 224 23.40 6.35 10.80
CA THR A 224 24.32 7.49 10.78
C THR A 224 23.71 8.75 10.19
N ASN A 225 22.57 8.63 9.50
CA ASN A 225 21.97 9.65 8.63
C ASN A 225 22.92 10.15 7.53
N GLN A 226 23.92 9.34 7.15
CA GLN A 226 24.82 9.68 6.05
C GLN A 226 24.04 9.58 4.73
N VAL A 227 24.23 10.56 3.84
CA VAL A 227 23.62 10.56 2.50
C VAL A 227 24.62 9.94 1.52
N GLY A 228 24.16 8.91 0.77
CA GLY A 228 24.98 8.14 -0.18
C GLY A 228 24.72 8.47 -1.65
N LEU A 229 23.90 9.48 -1.96
CA LEU A 229 23.45 9.75 -3.34
C LEU A 229 24.58 10.24 -4.28
N ASP A 230 25.66 10.82 -3.78
CA ASP A 230 26.81 11.27 -4.57
C ASP A 230 27.93 10.23 -4.66
N ARG A 231 27.71 9.02 -4.14
CA ARG A 231 28.65 7.91 -4.28
C ARG A 231 28.61 7.30 -5.68
N PRO A 232 29.70 6.63 -6.11
CA PRO A 232 29.78 5.99 -7.42
C PRO A 232 28.58 5.09 -7.72
N GLU A 233 28.12 4.30 -6.74
CA GLU A 233 27.00 3.36 -6.86
C GLU A 233 25.71 4.07 -7.25
N ALA A 234 25.43 5.24 -6.70
CA ALA A 234 24.24 6.01 -7.03
C ALA A 234 24.33 6.64 -8.43
N ILE A 235 25.54 7.06 -8.83
CA ILE A 235 25.78 7.58 -10.18
C ILE A 235 25.64 6.46 -11.21
N GLU A 236 26.15 5.26 -10.93
CA GLU A 236 25.99 4.08 -11.79
C GLU A 236 24.53 3.66 -11.92
N ALA A 237 23.77 3.65 -10.80
CA ALA A 237 22.36 3.30 -10.80
C ALA A 237 21.52 4.21 -11.69
N VAL A 238 21.72 5.54 -11.62
CA VAL A 238 20.97 6.47 -12.48
C VAL A 238 21.49 6.44 -13.92
N THR A 239 22.79 6.18 -14.12
CA THR A 239 23.39 6.00 -15.45
C THR A 239 22.80 4.79 -16.15
N PHE A 240 22.62 3.68 -15.43
CA PHE A 240 21.94 2.49 -15.95
C PHE A 240 20.54 2.83 -16.49
N LEU A 241 19.70 3.50 -15.68
CA LEU A 241 18.35 3.88 -16.11
C LEU A 241 18.38 4.79 -17.35
N GLN A 242 19.24 5.79 -17.36
CA GLN A 242 19.42 6.67 -18.54
C GLN A 242 19.85 5.88 -19.78
N ASN A 243 20.77 4.91 -19.63
CA ASN A 243 21.26 4.08 -20.71
C ASN A 243 20.20 3.13 -21.26
N THR A 244 19.26 2.61 -20.43
CA THR A 244 18.14 1.81 -20.96
C THR A 244 17.31 2.58 -21.97
N ILE A 245 17.14 3.90 -21.77
CA ILE A 245 16.43 4.79 -22.69
C ILE A 245 17.28 5.08 -23.94
N LYS A 246 18.54 5.48 -23.77
CA LYS A 246 19.46 5.81 -24.86
C LYS A 246 19.68 4.65 -25.82
N GLN A 247 19.80 3.44 -25.29
CA GLN A 247 20.00 2.20 -26.05
C GLN A 247 18.70 1.60 -26.58
N LYS A 248 17.55 2.27 -26.38
CA LYS A 248 16.22 1.80 -26.79
C LYS A 248 15.82 0.46 -26.18
N ILE A 249 16.37 0.11 -25.03
CA ILE A 249 15.93 -1.01 -24.21
C ILE A 249 14.57 -0.66 -23.58
N SER A 250 14.44 0.55 -23.06
CA SER A 250 13.21 1.12 -22.56
C SER A 250 12.61 2.13 -23.55
N PRO A 251 11.27 2.26 -23.64
CA PRO A 251 10.66 3.27 -24.49
C PRO A 251 10.99 4.69 -24.01
N PRO A 252 11.12 5.67 -24.93
CA PRO A 252 11.32 7.08 -24.52
C PRO A 252 10.23 7.59 -23.59
N GLY A 253 8.99 7.11 -23.77
CA GLY A 253 7.85 7.45 -22.89
C GLY A 253 7.93 6.92 -21.47
N VAL A 254 8.90 6.05 -21.15
CA VAL A 254 9.04 5.48 -19.79
C VAL A 254 9.14 6.56 -18.69
N THR A 255 9.68 7.73 -19.03
CA THR A 255 9.77 8.90 -18.14
C THR A 255 8.43 9.50 -17.72
N THR A 256 7.33 9.03 -18.30
CA THR A 256 5.95 9.43 -17.96
C THR A 256 5.11 8.30 -17.36
N TYR A 257 5.67 7.08 -17.26
CA TYR A 257 4.94 5.90 -16.82
C TYR A 257 4.90 5.79 -15.29
N GLN A 258 3.75 5.43 -14.80
CA GLN A 258 3.50 4.87 -13.48
C GLN A 258 3.34 3.34 -13.60
N GLU A 259 2.78 2.71 -12.57
CA GLU A 259 2.57 1.26 -12.53
C GLU A 259 1.69 0.76 -13.68
N GLU A 260 0.58 1.46 -13.93
CA GLU A 260 -0.45 0.97 -14.86
C GLU A 260 -0.03 1.06 -16.33
N GLU A 261 0.68 2.13 -16.73
CA GLU A 261 1.19 2.27 -18.10
C GLU A 261 2.23 1.17 -18.40
N SER A 262 3.19 0.97 -17.50
CA SER A 262 4.22 -0.07 -17.65
C SER A 262 3.61 -1.48 -17.62
N ARG A 263 2.65 -1.73 -16.72
CA ARG A 263 1.95 -3.02 -16.64
C ARG A 263 1.19 -3.34 -17.93
N ARG A 264 0.43 -2.38 -18.47
CA ARG A 264 -0.37 -2.57 -19.69
C ARG A 264 0.50 -2.91 -20.89
N LEU A 265 1.62 -2.21 -21.11
CA LEU A 265 2.55 -2.52 -22.18
C LEU A 265 3.12 -3.94 -22.03
N PHE A 266 3.50 -4.34 -20.82
CA PHE A 266 3.97 -5.70 -20.57
C PHE A 266 2.87 -6.75 -20.82
N GLN A 267 1.65 -6.51 -20.36
CA GLN A 267 0.51 -7.41 -20.56
C GLN A 267 0.09 -7.54 -22.03
N ASN A 268 0.33 -6.51 -22.83
CA ASN A 268 0.13 -6.56 -24.29
C ASN A 268 1.25 -7.33 -25.01
N GLY A 269 2.29 -7.76 -24.30
CA GLY A 269 3.40 -8.52 -24.90
C GLY A 269 4.48 -7.65 -25.54
N GLU A 270 4.50 -6.35 -25.28
CA GLU A 270 5.42 -5.42 -25.95
C GLU A 270 6.83 -5.44 -25.34
N ALA A 271 7.03 -6.03 -24.15
CA ALA A 271 8.32 -6.03 -23.47
C ALA A 271 8.71 -7.40 -22.89
N VAL A 272 10.03 -7.63 -22.73
CA VAL A 272 10.58 -8.84 -22.09
C VAL A 272 10.48 -8.76 -20.58
N PHE A 273 10.86 -7.62 -20.01
CA PHE A 273 10.98 -7.41 -18.58
C PHE A 273 10.13 -6.23 -18.10
N LEU A 274 9.61 -6.38 -16.87
CA LEU A 274 8.88 -5.33 -16.16
C LEU A 274 9.33 -5.33 -14.70
N ARG A 275 9.79 -4.17 -14.18
CA ARG A 275 9.81 -3.94 -12.74
C ARG A 275 8.40 -3.58 -12.29
N SER A 276 7.87 -4.30 -11.31
CA SER A 276 6.60 -3.91 -10.68
C SER A 276 6.39 -4.58 -9.31
N TRP A 277 5.24 -4.29 -8.70
CA TRP A 277 4.80 -4.82 -7.43
C TRP A 277 4.10 -6.19 -7.59
N PRO A 278 3.96 -6.99 -6.52
CA PRO A 278 3.42 -8.36 -6.57
C PRO A 278 2.04 -8.53 -7.19
N TYR A 279 1.16 -7.52 -7.11
CA TYR A 279 -0.20 -7.59 -7.66
C TYR A 279 -0.24 -7.87 -9.18
N VAL A 280 0.83 -7.53 -9.89
CA VAL A 280 0.92 -7.75 -11.36
C VAL A 280 0.80 -9.22 -11.73
N TRP A 281 1.22 -10.14 -10.87
CA TRP A 281 1.02 -11.56 -11.12
C TRP A 281 -0.45 -11.92 -11.31
N ALA A 282 -1.32 -11.47 -10.41
CA ALA A 282 -2.75 -11.71 -10.49
C ALA A 282 -3.37 -11.03 -11.72
N GLU A 283 -2.98 -9.79 -11.99
CA GLU A 283 -3.45 -9.01 -13.14
C GLU A 283 -3.04 -9.65 -14.48
N ALA A 284 -1.81 -10.11 -14.62
CA ALA A 284 -1.29 -10.71 -15.84
C ALA A 284 -1.83 -12.13 -16.10
N ASN A 285 -2.36 -12.81 -15.07
CA ASN A 285 -2.92 -14.15 -15.18
C ASN A 285 -4.46 -14.19 -15.23
N LYS A 286 -5.12 -13.04 -15.39
CA LYS A 286 -6.58 -12.99 -15.64
C LYS A 286 -6.95 -13.74 -16.92
N PRO A 287 -8.19 -14.31 -17.02
CA PRO A 287 -8.58 -15.14 -18.17
C PRO A 287 -8.38 -14.52 -19.54
N ASP A 288 -8.67 -13.22 -19.66
CA ASP A 288 -8.66 -12.47 -20.93
C ASP A 288 -7.35 -11.75 -21.23
N VAL A 289 -6.30 -12.00 -20.43
CA VAL A 289 -5.01 -11.34 -20.61
C VAL A 289 -4.07 -12.21 -21.49
N PRO A 290 -3.48 -11.67 -22.57
CA PRO A 290 -2.59 -12.40 -23.47
C PRO A 290 -1.36 -13.02 -22.79
N MET A 291 -0.96 -12.47 -21.62
CA MET A 291 0.20 -12.92 -20.85
C MET A 291 -0.09 -14.07 -19.88
N ARG A 292 -1.33 -14.52 -19.76
CA ARG A 292 -1.70 -15.63 -18.86
C ARG A 292 -0.82 -16.85 -19.08
N GLY A 293 -0.15 -17.30 -18.02
CA GLY A 293 0.74 -18.47 -18.03
C GLY A 293 2.07 -18.30 -18.78
N LYS A 294 2.39 -17.09 -19.27
CA LYS A 294 3.62 -16.81 -20.04
C LYS A 294 4.67 -16.05 -19.25
N ILE A 295 4.35 -15.64 -18.03
CA ILE A 295 5.23 -14.82 -17.21
C ILE A 295 5.91 -15.63 -16.11
N GLY A 296 7.10 -15.20 -15.76
CA GLY A 296 7.77 -15.54 -14.50
C GLY A 296 8.02 -14.29 -13.67
N LEU A 297 8.39 -14.48 -12.42
CA LEU A 297 8.85 -13.42 -11.54
C LEU A 297 10.05 -13.87 -10.73
N LYS A 298 10.88 -12.94 -10.32
CA LYS A 298 12.07 -13.17 -9.51
C LYS A 298 12.46 -11.89 -8.74
N PRO A 299 13.42 -11.97 -7.80
CA PRO A 299 14.07 -10.79 -7.25
C PRO A 299 14.62 -9.88 -8.36
N MET A 300 14.74 -8.59 -8.09
CA MET A 300 15.38 -7.64 -9.01
C MET A 300 16.82 -8.08 -9.33
N VAL A 301 17.29 -7.68 -10.52
CA VAL A 301 18.69 -7.87 -10.92
C VAL A 301 19.63 -6.95 -10.14
N HIS A 302 20.93 -7.30 -10.14
CA HIS A 302 21.96 -6.56 -9.40
C HIS A 302 23.25 -6.42 -10.20
N ALA A 303 24.19 -5.61 -9.77
CA ALA A 303 25.54 -5.57 -10.33
C ALA A 303 26.30 -6.84 -9.95
N VAL A 304 27.33 -7.18 -10.76
CA VAL A 304 28.18 -8.36 -10.50
C VAL A 304 28.83 -8.22 -9.11
N GLY A 305 28.73 -9.26 -8.32
CA GLY A 305 29.26 -9.31 -6.95
C GLY A 305 28.37 -8.64 -5.89
N GLN A 306 27.25 -8.04 -6.28
CA GLN A 306 26.25 -7.45 -5.39
C GLN A 306 25.05 -8.38 -5.17
N GLN A 307 24.06 -7.91 -4.41
CA GLN A 307 22.82 -8.62 -4.13
C GLN A 307 21.62 -7.85 -4.69
N SER A 308 20.50 -8.57 -4.90
CA SER A 308 19.25 -7.97 -5.31
C SER A 308 18.75 -6.98 -4.25
N GLY A 309 18.47 -5.76 -4.66
CA GLY A 309 17.68 -4.82 -3.88
C GLY A 309 16.18 -5.05 -4.08
N ALA A 310 15.41 -4.84 -3.04
CA ALA A 310 13.95 -4.75 -3.12
C ALA A 310 13.51 -3.63 -2.17
N SER A 311 12.79 -2.64 -2.68
CA SER A 311 12.21 -1.61 -1.80
C SER A 311 11.06 -2.19 -1.01
N GLN A 312 11.15 -2.12 0.31
CA GLN A 312 10.04 -2.46 1.19
C GLN A 312 8.90 -1.46 0.97
N GLY A 313 7.79 -1.98 0.54
CA GLY A 313 6.53 -1.27 0.46
C GLY A 313 5.52 -1.82 1.47
N GLY A 314 4.27 -1.56 1.20
CA GLY A 314 3.16 -2.12 1.97
C GLY A 314 2.38 -1.08 2.75
N LEU A 315 1.13 -1.41 2.95
CA LEU A 315 0.17 -0.58 3.67
C LEU A 315 -0.20 -1.23 5.00
N GLY A 316 -0.40 -0.40 6.00
CA GLY A 316 -0.82 -0.82 7.34
C GLY A 316 -1.78 0.18 7.94
N ILE A 317 -2.21 -0.11 9.14
CA ILE A 317 -3.28 0.63 9.80
C ILE A 317 -2.76 1.20 11.11
N GLY A 318 -2.84 2.53 11.25
CA GLY A 318 -2.66 3.26 12.48
C GLY A 318 -3.99 3.75 13.03
N ILE A 319 -3.97 4.26 14.25
CA ILE A 319 -5.11 4.89 14.91
C ILE A 319 -4.81 6.39 15.05
N SER A 320 -5.74 7.23 14.62
CA SER A 320 -5.66 8.68 14.81
C SER A 320 -5.57 9.04 16.28
N ALA A 321 -4.66 9.95 16.63
CA ALA A 321 -4.58 10.47 18.00
C ALA A 321 -5.81 11.31 18.40
N THR A 322 -6.60 11.76 17.42
CA THR A 322 -7.82 12.56 17.65
C THR A 322 -9.10 11.73 17.71
N THR A 323 -9.02 10.39 17.55
CA THR A 323 -10.21 9.54 17.62
C THR A 323 -10.87 9.60 18.99
N ARG A 324 -12.20 9.64 18.99
CA ARG A 324 -13.02 9.54 20.21
C ARG A 324 -13.36 8.09 20.59
N HIS A 325 -12.93 7.13 19.75
CA HIS A 325 -13.28 5.72 19.83
C HIS A 325 -12.04 4.81 19.78
N PRO A 326 -11.02 5.00 20.66
CA PRO A 326 -9.75 4.29 20.56
C PRO A 326 -9.86 2.77 20.72
N GLN A 327 -10.77 2.28 21.57
CA GLN A 327 -10.99 0.85 21.79
C GLN A 327 -11.69 0.20 20.60
N GLU A 328 -12.69 0.85 20.06
CA GLU A 328 -13.42 0.41 18.86
C GLU A 328 -12.53 0.44 17.62
N ALA A 329 -11.71 1.49 17.49
CA ALA A 329 -10.69 1.58 16.45
C ALA A 329 -9.68 0.43 16.55
N TRP A 330 -9.23 0.07 17.76
CA TRP A 330 -8.36 -1.09 17.95
C TRP A 330 -9.02 -2.41 17.55
N ARG A 331 -10.30 -2.61 17.88
CA ARG A 331 -11.06 -3.79 17.41
C ARG A 331 -11.09 -3.88 15.88
N ALA A 332 -11.23 -2.74 15.20
CA ALA A 332 -11.18 -2.70 13.74
C ALA A 332 -9.78 -3.04 13.21
N VAL A 333 -8.70 -2.52 13.82
CA VAL A 333 -7.32 -2.89 13.48
C VAL A 333 -7.09 -4.38 13.62
N GLN A 334 -7.48 -4.98 14.74
CA GLN A 334 -7.35 -6.42 14.98
C GLN A 334 -8.09 -7.26 13.94
N PHE A 335 -9.31 -6.87 13.59
CA PHE A 335 -10.09 -7.54 12.55
C PHE A 335 -9.38 -7.45 11.20
N LEU A 336 -9.02 -6.26 10.76
CA LEU A 336 -8.43 -6.01 9.45
C LEU A 336 -7.07 -6.72 9.29
N THR A 337 -6.24 -6.70 10.33
CA THR A 337 -4.90 -7.32 10.30
C THR A 337 -4.87 -8.79 10.70
N SER A 338 -6.05 -9.42 10.91
CA SER A 338 -6.15 -10.84 11.22
C SER A 338 -5.69 -11.73 10.05
N VAL A 339 -5.33 -12.97 10.34
CA VAL A 339 -4.95 -13.98 9.32
C VAL A 339 -6.08 -14.15 8.29
N GLU A 340 -7.32 -14.22 8.75
CA GLU A 340 -8.48 -14.43 7.86
C GLU A 340 -8.71 -13.24 6.92
N SER A 341 -8.71 -12.02 7.46
CA SER A 341 -8.90 -10.82 6.64
C SER A 341 -7.77 -10.65 5.61
N GLN A 342 -6.51 -10.86 6.00
CA GLN A 342 -5.40 -10.80 5.05
C GLN A 342 -5.47 -11.92 4.00
N ARG A 343 -5.83 -13.16 4.40
CA ARG A 343 -6.03 -14.26 3.44
C ARG A 343 -7.06 -13.88 2.38
N GLN A 344 -8.22 -13.39 2.79
CA GLN A 344 -9.29 -13.00 1.88
C GLN A 344 -8.87 -11.84 0.96
N TYR A 345 -8.23 -10.83 1.51
CA TYR A 345 -7.72 -9.71 0.72
C TYR A 345 -6.74 -10.17 -0.36
N VAL A 346 -5.78 -11.01 0.02
CA VAL A 346 -4.78 -11.58 -0.89
C VAL A 346 -5.42 -12.43 -1.99
N LEU A 347 -6.41 -13.27 -1.66
CA LEU A 347 -7.12 -14.09 -2.65
C LEU A 347 -7.81 -13.24 -3.73
N HIS A 348 -8.29 -12.05 -3.38
CA HIS A 348 -8.96 -11.14 -4.32
C HIS A 348 -7.98 -10.27 -5.12
N THR A 349 -6.91 -9.80 -4.49
CA THR A 349 -6.04 -8.76 -5.06
C THR A 349 -4.70 -9.28 -5.59
N GLY A 350 -4.22 -10.43 -5.08
CA GLY A 350 -2.91 -10.97 -5.44
C GLY A 350 -1.72 -10.21 -4.87
N VAL A 351 -1.94 -9.26 -3.94
CA VAL A 351 -0.87 -8.63 -3.16
C VAL A 351 -0.27 -9.63 -2.18
N ILE A 352 0.89 -9.35 -1.63
CA ILE A 352 1.49 -10.25 -0.63
C ILE A 352 1.01 -9.88 0.78
N PRO A 353 0.78 -10.89 1.64
CA PRO A 353 0.38 -10.66 3.03
C PRO A 353 1.53 -10.11 3.86
N SER A 354 1.21 -9.42 4.96
CA SER A 354 2.21 -9.07 5.98
C SER A 354 2.40 -10.14 7.06
N ARG A 355 1.51 -11.15 7.11
CA ARG A 355 1.62 -12.27 8.04
C ARG A 355 2.41 -13.41 7.42
N ARG A 356 3.52 -13.75 8.08
CA ARG A 356 4.49 -14.78 7.64
C ARG A 356 3.84 -16.13 7.30
N ALA A 357 2.91 -16.61 8.13
CA ALA A 357 2.26 -17.90 7.94
C ALA A 357 1.44 -17.99 6.63
N LEU A 358 1.01 -16.87 6.08
CA LEU A 358 0.22 -16.85 4.85
C LEU A 358 1.04 -17.14 3.59
N PHE A 359 2.36 -17.05 3.63
CA PHE A 359 3.22 -17.41 2.49
C PHE A 359 3.21 -18.92 2.17
N THR A 360 2.84 -19.74 3.15
CA THR A 360 2.71 -21.20 3.00
C THR A 360 1.27 -21.68 3.19
N ASP A 361 0.31 -20.77 3.25
CA ASP A 361 -1.11 -21.11 3.37
C ASP A 361 -1.58 -21.92 2.15
N PRO A 362 -2.19 -23.12 2.33
CA PRO A 362 -2.55 -23.98 1.21
C PRO A 362 -3.50 -23.34 0.19
N GLN A 363 -4.42 -22.48 0.63
CA GLN A 363 -5.37 -21.81 -0.27
C GLN A 363 -4.64 -20.75 -1.12
N LEU A 364 -3.72 -20.00 -0.51
CA LEU A 364 -2.93 -18.99 -1.20
C LEU A 364 -1.91 -19.63 -2.14
N VAL A 365 -1.19 -20.65 -1.71
CA VAL A 365 -0.21 -21.37 -2.56
C VAL A 365 -0.89 -22.03 -3.76
N LYS A 366 -2.09 -22.60 -3.59
CA LYS A 366 -2.87 -23.13 -4.71
C LYS A 366 -3.20 -22.04 -5.75
N ARG A 367 -3.50 -20.82 -5.32
CA ARG A 367 -3.83 -19.68 -6.18
C ARG A 367 -2.59 -18.96 -6.72
N TYR A 368 -1.56 -18.85 -5.89
CA TYR A 368 -0.32 -18.11 -6.10
C TYR A 368 0.89 -19.01 -5.75
N PRO A 369 1.28 -19.94 -6.63
CA PRO A 369 2.33 -20.94 -6.34
C PRO A 369 3.71 -20.35 -6.04
N HIS A 370 3.94 -19.08 -6.40
CA HIS A 370 5.18 -18.35 -6.17
C HIS A 370 5.32 -17.77 -4.75
N PHE A 371 4.27 -17.77 -3.92
CA PHE A 371 4.29 -17.15 -2.59
C PHE A 371 5.41 -17.68 -1.69
N PRO A 372 5.66 -18.99 -1.56
CA PRO A 372 6.77 -19.46 -0.71
C PRO A 372 8.13 -18.89 -1.13
N SER A 373 8.36 -18.68 -2.43
CA SER A 373 9.62 -18.13 -2.95
C SER A 373 9.76 -16.63 -2.75
N LEU A 374 8.66 -15.91 -2.48
CA LEU A 374 8.69 -14.47 -2.18
C LEU A 374 9.11 -14.16 -0.74
N LEU A 375 8.94 -15.10 0.20
CA LEU A 375 9.26 -14.87 1.60
C LEU A 375 10.72 -14.40 1.81
N PRO A 376 11.75 -15.04 1.22
CA PRO A 376 13.12 -14.55 1.32
C PRO A 376 13.34 -13.16 0.69
N VAL A 377 12.53 -12.78 -0.31
CA VAL A 377 12.63 -11.46 -0.96
C VAL A 377 12.16 -10.37 -0.02
N VAL A 378 10.97 -10.55 0.57
CA VAL A 378 10.41 -9.55 1.51
C VAL A 378 11.18 -9.49 2.83
N ASP A 379 11.77 -10.61 3.27
CA ASP A 379 12.64 -10.64 4.46
C ASP A 379 13.94 -9.83 4.28
N ARG A 380 14.37 -9.59 3.04
CA ARG A 380 15.55 -8.81 2.69
C ARG A 380 15.23 -7.44 2.13
N ALA A 381 13.95 -7.12 2.00
CA ALA A 381 13.54 -5.82 1.47
C ALA A 381 14.03 -4.67 2.36
N VAL A 382 14.47 -3.59 1.71
CA VAL A 382 15.09 -2.43 2.35
C VAL A 382 14.07 -1.33 2.54
N LEU A 383 14.00 -0.82 3.76
CA LEU A 383 13.18 0.34 4.07
C LEU A 383 13.75 1.58 3.37
N ARG A 384 12.88 2.33 2.70
CA ARG A 384 13.19 3.71 2.32
C ARG A 384 13.48 4.53 3.60
N PRO A 385 14.22 5.64 3.53
CA PRO A 385 14.70 6.35 4.72
C PRO A 385 13.61 6.60 5.77
N PRO A 386 13.73 6.06 7.00
CA PRO A 386 12.69 6.18 8.04
C PRO A 386 12.81 7.51 8.82
N ILE A 387 12.73 8.62 8.11
CA ILE A 387 12.89 9.97 8.64
C ILE A 387 11.60 10.79 8.54
N PRO A 388 11.32 11.71 9.48
CA PRO A 388 10.12 12.56 9.41
C PRO A 388 10.05 13.44 8.16
N GLN A 389 11.19 13.82 7.59
CA GLN A 389 11.32 14.63 6.37
C GLN A 389 11.27 13.79 5.09
N TYR A 390 10.79 12.53 5.16
CA TYR A 390 10.82 11.62 4.02
C TYR A 390 10.19 12.22 2.75
N ALA A 391 9.02 12.85 2.86
CA ALA A 391 8.33 13.43 1.71
C ALA A 391 9.19 14.48 0.97
N GLN A 392 9.90 15.34 1.72
CA GLN A 392 10.82 16.33 1.15
C GLN A 392 12.08 15.67 0.56
N ALA A 393 12.65 14.67 1.24
CA ALA A 393 13.79 13.93 0.71
C ALA A 393 13.44 13.17 -0.57
N SER A 394 12.23 12.60 -0.63
CA SER A 394 11.70 11.93 -1.82
C SER A 394 11.48 12.92 -2.97
N ASP A 395 10.91 14.09 -2.72
CA ASP A 395 10.77 15.14 -3.75
C ASP A 395 12.11 15.57 -4.32
N ILE A 396 13.13 15.81 -3.47
CA ILE A 396 14.48 16.11 -3.91
C ILE A 396 15.00 15.02 -4.85
N LEU A 397 14.95 13.76 -4.42
CA LEU A 397 15.42 12.64 -5.22
C LEU A 397 14.68 12.53 -6.55
N GLN A 398 13.35 12.61 -6.55
CA GLN A 398 12.50 12.53 -7.75
C GLN A 398 12.86 13.60 -8.78
N ARG A 399 13.06 14.87 -8.35
CA ARG A 399 13.41 15.97 -9.25
C ARG A 399 14.74 15.72 -9.95
N TYR A 400 15.76 15.32 -9.21
CA TYR A 400 17.07 15.08 -9.79
C TYR A 400 17.16 13.79 -10.60
N LEU A 401 16.46 12.74 -10.23
CA LEU A 401 16.30 11.55 -11.06
C LEU A 401 15.62 11.90 -12.39
N SER A 402 14.51 12.63 -12.33
CA SER A 402 13.80 13.07 -13.53
C SER A 402 14.69 13.90 -14.44
N ALA A 403 15.44 14.86 -13.88
CA ALA A 403 16.39 15.68 -14.66
C ALA A 403 17.49 14.84 -15.32
N ALA A 404 17.99 13.80 -14.65
CA ALA A 404 19.00 12.91 -15.22
C ALA A 404 18.44 12.02 -16.34
N ILE A 405 17.32 11.32 -16.10
CA ILE A 405 16.76 10.39 -17.10
C ILE A 405 16.19 11.09 -18.32
N THR A 406 15.83 12.39 -18.19
CA THR A 406 15.41 13.24 -19.32
C THR A 406 16.56 14.04 -19.98
N ASN A 407 17.80 13.75 -19.60
CA ASN A 407 19.03 14.40 -20.12
C ASN A 407 19.15 15.92 -19.86
N GLN A 408 18.44 16.46 -18.85
CA GLN A 408 18.56 17.86 -18.43
C GLN A 408 19.85 18.07 -17.59
N LEU A 409 20.26 17.05 -16.83
CA LEU A 409 21.50 17.02 -16.09
C LEU A 409 22.28 15.71 -16.42
N SER A 410 23.60 15.73 -16.24
CA SER A 410 24.36 14.48 -16.22
C SER A 410 24.00 13.67 -14.96
N PRO A 411 24.09 12.32 -14.99
CA PRO A 411 23.91 11.48 -13.81
C PRO A 411 24.69 11.95 -12.58
N LYS A 412 25.96 12.26 -12.78
CA LYS A 412 26.84 12.78 -11.71
C LYS A 412 26.33 14.10 -11.14
N ALA A 413 26.07 15.10 -11.98
CA ALA A 413 25.61 16.42 -11.52
C ALA A 413 24.25 16.31 -10.78
N ALA A 414 23.33 15.49 -11.28
CA ALA A 414 22.04 15.26 -10.66
C ALA A 414 22.17 14.64 -9.26
N MET A 415 22.98 13.59 -9.13
CA MET A 415 23.16 12.89 -7.85
C MET A 415 23.95 13.72 -6.83
N GLU A 416 24.96 14.47 -7.25
CA GLU A 416 25.65 15.42 -6.37
C GLU A 416 24.73 16.53 -5.86
N GLN A 417 23.82 17.04 -6.70
CA GLN A 417 22.86 18.06 -6.28
C GLN A 417 21.81 17.47 -5.34
N ALA A 418 21.28 16.29 -5.65
CA ALA A 418 20.36 15.55 -4.76
C ALA A 418 20.99 15.32 -3.38
N ALA A 419 22.25 14.91 -3.34
CA ALA A 419 22.97 14.69 -2.09
C ALA A 419 23.12 15.96 -1.27
N ARG A 420 23.52 17.08 -1.90
CA ARG A 420 23.66 18.39 -1.22
C ARG A 420 22.35 18.86 -0.62
N GLU A 421 21.27 18.86 -1.40
CA GLU A 421 19.96 19.28 -0.89
C GLU A 421 19.45 18.36 0.22
N THR A 422 19.65 17.05 0.08
CA THR A 422 19.26 16.08 1.13
C THR A 422 20.05 16.31 2.42
N ARG A 423 21.37 16.60 2.34
CA ARG A 423 22.17 16.95 3.52
C ARG A 423 21.68 18.24 4.18
N SER A 424 21.36 19.26 3.37
CA SER A 424 20.80 20.53 3.87
C SER A 424 19.45 20.31 4.59
N LEU A 425 18.56 19.48 4.02
CA LEU A 425 17.30 19.11 4.64
C LEU A 425 17.49 18.44 6.00
N LEU A 426 18.55 17.63 6.16
CA LEU A 426 18.89 16.95 7.41
C LEU A 426 19.64 17.83 8.41
N GLY A 427 19.84 19.12 8.14
CA GLY A 427 20.59 20.05 8.96
C GLY A 427 22.11 19.78 9.01
N LYS A 428 22.63 19.02 8.03
CA LYS A 428 24.07 18.76 7.89
C LYS A 428 24.67 19.79 6.94
N LYS A 429 25.75 20.47 7.38
CA LYS A 429 26.55 21.32 6.47
C LYS A 429 27.11 20.42 5.36
N SER A 430 27.05 20.90 4.12
CA SER A 430 27.83 20.33 3.01
C SER A 430 29.30 20.46 3.33
N GLU A 431 30.00 19.36 3.52
CA GLU A 431 31.45 19.30 3.56
C GLU A 431 32.03 19.64 2.20
#